data_aa6d03dc44d7f06baa7c53947d56c764
#
_entry.id   aa6d03dc44d7f06baa7c53947d56c764
#
_cell.length_a   1.000
_cell.length_b   1.000
_cell.length_c   1.000
_cell.angle_alpha   90.00
_cell.angle_beta   90.00
_cell.angle_gamma   90.00
#
_symmetry.space_group_name_H-M   'P 1'
#
loop_
_entity.id
_entity.type
_entity.pdbx_description
1 polymer ?
#
loop_
_entity_poly.entity_id
_entity_poly.type
_entity_poly.pdbx_seq_one_letter_code
_entity_poly.pdbx_strand_id
1 'polypeptide(L)'
;MIRSKKLLEAAKDQACINCGAKDGTVVAAHYTGLRSHRFGKGTGHKPHDLCIADLCHRCHYRFDVASDRGSFDKKVDQSEQFLFLIIQTLIRRIDQGVITIKGDKNAGTQSDGEA
;
A
#
# COMPACT_ATOMS: atom_id res chain seq x y z
N MET A 1 2.94 16.42 6.31
CA MET A 1 2.42 15.24 5.55
C MET A 1 3.56 14.56 4.85
N ILE A 2 3.66 13.25 4.98
CA ILE A 2 4.75 12.51 4.36
C ILE A 2 4.51 12.34 2.87
N ARG A 3 5.44 12.82 2.05
CA ARG A 3 5.41 12.64 0.60
C ARG A 3 6.75 12.09 0.16
N SER A 4 6.74 11.02 -0.62
CA SER A 4 7.97 10.39 -1.04
C SER A 4 7.83 9.75 -2.42
N LYS A 5 8.50 10.34 -3.39
CA LYS A 5 8.49 9.77 -4.72
C LYS A 5 9.07 8.38 -4.74
N LYS A 6 10.10 8.14 -3.93
CA LYS A 6 10.71 6.82 -3.87
C LYS A 6 9.74 5.75 -3.44
N LEU A 7 8.91 6.05 -2.42
CA LEU A 7 7.92 5.10 -1.94
C LEU A 7 6.92 4.75 -3.05
N LEU A 8 6.49 5.74 -3.80
CA LEU A 8 5.49 5.52 -4.84
C LEU A 8 6.07 4.82 -6.06
N GLU A 9 7.24 5.24 -6.48
CA GLU A 9 7.84 4.67 -7.70
C GLU A 9 8.30 3.24 -7.50
N ALA A 10 8.53 2.83 -6.29
CA ALA A 10 8.98 1.46 -6.02
C ALA A 10 7.90 0.42 -6.34
N ALA A 11 6.66 0.84 -6.59
CA ALA A 11 5.61 -0.08 -7.04
C ALA A 11 5.84 -0.56 -8.47
N LYS A 12 6.62 0.19 -9.26
CA LYS A 12 6.83 -0.16 -10.63
C LYS A 12 7.47 -1.52 -10.74
N ASP A 13 7.00 -2.32 -11.66
CA ASP A 13 7.52 -3.65 -11.92
C ASP A 13 7.32 -4.64 -10.78
N GLN A 14 6.51 -4.29 -9.78
CA GLN A 14 6.17 -5.21 -8.72
C GLN A 14 4.92 -6.00 -9.06
N ALA A 15 4.74 -7.14 -8.42
CA ALA A 15 3.49 -7.89 -8.51
C ALA A 15 2.46 -7.22 -7.62
N CYS A 16 1.19 -7.29 -8.01
CA CYS A 16 0.11 -6.79 -7.18
C CYS A 16 0.14 -7.50 -5.83
N ILE A 17 0.11 -6.74 -4.74
CA ILE A 17 0.21 -7.32 -3.40
C ILE A 17 -1.06 -8.09 -3.03
N ASN A 18 -2.17 -7.83 -3.74
CA ASN A 18 -3.43 -8.50 -3.47
C ASN A 18 -3.61 -9.77 -4.30
N CYS A 19 -3.45 -9.70 -5.60
CA CYS A 19 -3.74 -10.85 -6.45
C CYS A 19 -2.50 -11.47 -7.11
N GLY A 20 -1.35 -10.85 -6.98
CA GLY A 20 -0.11 -11.39 -7.55
C GLY A 20 0.12 -11.09 -9.03
N ALA A 21 -0.78 -10.37 -9.68
CA ALA A 21 -0.62 -10.07 -11.10
C ALA A 21 0.60 -9.17 -11.32
N LYS A 22 1.38 -9.50 -12.34
CA LYS A 22 2.52 -8.69 -12.70
C LYS A 22 2.35 -8.29 -14.15
N ASP A 23 1.37 -7.44 -14.40
CA ASP A 23 0.94 -7.10 -15.74
C ASP A 23 1.34 -5.69 -16.18
N GLY A 24 2.19 -5.03 -15.44
CA GLY A 24 2.66 -3.70 -15.80
C GLY A 24 1.74 -2.58 -15.35
N THR A 25 0.62 -2.90 -14.69
CA THR A 25 -0.33 -1.87 -14.25
C THR A 25 -0.23 -1.54 -12.77
N VAL A 26 0.69 -2.19 -12.04
CA VAL A 26 0.78 -2.03 -10.60
C VAL A 26 1.27 -0.62 -10.25
N VAL A 27 0.53 0.03 -9.36
CA VAL A 27 0.87 1.36 -8.85
C VAL A 27 0.73 1.36 -7.34
N ALA A 28 1.33 2.35 -6.70
CA ALA A 28 1.17 2.54 -5.28
C ALA A 28 -0.16 3.25 -5.04
N ALA A 29 -1.17 2.50 -4.61
CA ALA A 29 -2.52 3.02 -4.42
C ALA A 29 -2.69 3.50 -2.99
N HIS A 30 -3.10 4.76 -2.84
CA HIS A 30 -3.31 5.32 -1.50
C HIS A 30 -4.59 4.77 -0.88
N TYR A 31 -4.56 4.58 0.44
CA TYR A 31 -5.67 4.05 1.19
C TYR A 31 -6.92 4.93 1.05
N THR A 32 -8.05 4.33 0.76
CA THR A 32 -9.32 5.04 0.64
C THR A 32 -10.38 4.45 1.56
N GLY A 33 -9.98 3.68 2.54
CA GLY A 33 -10.93 3.00 3.43
C GLY A 33 -11.54 3.93 4.48
N LEU A 34 -12.24 3.32 5.42
CA LEU A 34 -13.03 4.06 6.39
C LEU A 34 -12.23 4.95 7.33
N ARG A 35 -10.94 4.65 7.52
CA ARG A 35 -10.11 5.44 8.41
C ARG A 35 -9.17 6.38 7.68
N SER A 36 -9.41 6.62 6.39
CA SER A 36 -8.46 7.40 5.59
C SER A 36 -8.24 8.82 6.14
N HIS A 37 -9.27 9.42 6.74
CA HIS A 37 -9.14 10.74 7.34
C HIS A 37 -8.14 10.77 8.49
N ARG A 38 -7.90 9.62 9.12
CA ARG A 38 -6.94 9.54 10.23
C ARG A 38 -5.51 9.49 9.71
N PHE A 39 -5.33 9.30 8.42
CA PHE A 39 -4.01 9.23 7.81
C PHE A 39 -3.75 10.43 6.89
N GLY A 40 -4.46 11.51 7.12
CA GLY A 40 -4.19 12.76 6.41
C GLY A 40 -5.07 13.03 5.20
N LYS A 41 -6.00 12.13 4.85
CA LYS A 41 -6.87 12.38 3.72
C LYS A 41 -7.86 13.48 4.06
N GLY A 42 -8.03 14.42 3.16
CA GLY A 42 -9.00 15.51 3.31
C GLY A 42 -9.33 16.07 1.94
N THR A 43 -10.06 17.17 1.91
CA THR A 43 -10.43 17.80 0.65
C THR A 43 -9.15 18.18 -0.11
N GLY A 44 -8.96 17.57 -1.28
CA GLY A 44 -7.79 17.84 -2.10
C GLY A 44 -6.50 17.24 -1.59
N HIS A 45 -6.57 16.40 -0.55
CA HIS A 45 -5.36 15.80 0.01
C HIS A 45 -5.45 14.28 0.01
N LYS A 46 -4.41 13.63 -0.48
CA LYS A 46 -4.27 12.18 -0.34
C LYS A 46 -3.70 11.87 1.05
N PRO A 47 -3.90 10.68 1.57
CA PRO A 47 -3.22 10.27 2.80
C PRO A 47 -1.71 10.33 2.65
N HIS A 48 -1.00 10.16 3.75
CA HIS A 48 0.46 10.08 3.72
C HIS A 48 0.93 9.02 2.73
N ASP A 49 2.06 9.25 2.09
CA ASP A 49 2.59 8.28 1.13
C ASP A 49 3.06 6.97 1.75
N LEU A 50 3.01 6.85 3.08
CA LEU A 50 3.22 5.57 3.73
C LEU A 50 1.97 4.70 3.64
N CYS A 51 0.82 5.27 3.36
CA CYS A 51 -0.46 4.55 3.35
C CYS A 51 -0.76 4.07 1.94
N ILE A 52 0.11 3.22 1.41
CA ILE A 52 0.02 2.74 0.04
C ILE A 52 0.05 1.22 -0.04
N ALA A 53 -0.61 0.68 -1.04
CA ALA A 53 -0.52 -0.73 -1.36
C ALA A 53 -0.24 -0.87 -2.85
N ASP A 54 0.64 -1.80 -3.22
CA ASP A 54 0.95 -2.06 -4.63
C ASP A 54 -0.19 -2.83 -5.25
N LEU A 55 -1.00 -2.18 -6.07
CA LEU A 55 -2.19 -2.80 -6.65
C LEU A 55 -2.19 -2.69 -8.16
N CYS A 56 -2.59 -3.79 -8.83
CA CYS A 56 -2.79 -3.76 -10.26
C CYS A 56 -4.05 -2.98 -10.57
N HIS A 57 -4.27 -2.66 -11.84
CA HIS A 57 -5.41 -1.84 -12.25
C HIS A 57 -6.74 -2.38 -11.72
N ARG A 58 -6.96 -3.69 -11.81
CA ARG A 58 -8.20 -4.31 -11.39
C ARG A 58 -8.41 -4.19 -9.88
N CYS A 59 -7.39 -4.51 -9.09
CA CYS A 59 -7.50 -4.44 -7.65
C CYS A 59 -7.62 -2.99 -7.17
N HIS A 60 -6.91 -2.08 -7.81
CA HIS A 60 -6.98 -0.67 -7.47
C HIS A 60 -8.43 -0.17 -7.67
N TYR A 61 -9.05 -0.52 -8.80
CA TYR A 61 -10.43 -0.15 -9.06
C TYR A 61 -11.35 -0.69 -7.97
N ARG A 62 -11.15 -1.95 -7.58
CA ARG A 62 -11.99 -2.59 -6.60
C ARG A 62 -11.94 -1.90 -5.26
N PHE A 63 -10.73 -1.49 -4.80
CA PHE A 63 -10.60 -0.83 -3.51
C PHE A 63 -10.94 0.66 -3.57
N ASP A 64 -10.85 1.28 -4.73
CA ASP A 64 -11.07 2.71 -4.85
C ASP A 64 -12.52 3.04 -5.22
N VAL A 65 -13.00 2.52 -6.32
CA VAL A 65 -14.32 2.85 -6.82
C VAL A 65 -15.40 1.96 -6.21
N ALA A 66 -15.19 0.67 -6.23
CA ALA A 66 -16.21 -0.26 -5.76
C ALA A 66 -16.40 -0.22 -4.25
N SER A 67 -15.42 0.29 -3.52
CA SER A 67 -15.53 0.36 -2.06
C SER A 67 -16.61 1.34 -1.61
N ASP A 68 -17.04 2.25 -2.48
CA ASP A 68 -18.11 3.18 -2.11
C ASP A 68 -19.48 2.52 -2.17
N ARG A 69 -19.55 1.29 -2.62
CA ARG A 69 -20.82 0.60 -2.78
C ARG A 69 -20.93 -0.53 -1.77
N GLY A 70 -22.16 -0.94 -1.51
CA GLY A 70 -22.40 -2.07 -0.65
C GLY A 70 -22.74 -1.68 0.76
N SER A 71 -22.90 -2.69 1.59
CA SER A 71 -23.27 -2.50 2.99
C SER A 71 -22.10 -1.97 3.80
N PHE A 72 -22.41 -1.51 5.00
CA PHE A 72 -21.36 -1.06 5.91
C PHE A 72 -20.40 -2.20 6.25
N ASP A 73 -20.91 -3.42 6.41
CA ASP A 73 -20.06 -4.57 6.69
C ASP A 73 -19.07 -4.81 5.57
N LYS A 74 -19.50 -4.67 4.32
CA LYS A 74 -18.59 -4.82 3.19
C LYS A 74 -17.52 -3.74 3.18
N LYS A 75 -17.91 -2.52 3.55
CA LYS A 75 -16.96 -1.41 3.61
C LYS A 75 -15.91 -1.64 4.69
N VAL A 76 -16.34 -2.18 5.82
CA VAL A 76 -15.41 -2.51 6.90
C VAL A 76 -14.42 -3.58 6.42
N ASP A 77 -14.91 -4.62 5.77
CA ASP A 77 -14.07 -5.69 5.28
C ASP A 77 -13.06 -5.18 4.26
N GLN A 78 -13.49 -4.35 3.33
CA GLN A 78 -12.59 -3.81 2.33
C GLN A 78 -11.55 -2.87 2.94
N SER A 79 -11.98 -2.06 3.90
CA SER A 79 -11.08 -1.15 4.58
C SER A 79 -10.00 -1.92 5.34
N GLU A 80 -10.39 -3.00 6.02
CA GLU A 80 -9.46 -3.83 6.77
C GLU A 80 -8.49 -4.55 5.82
N GLN A 81 -9.00 -5.07 4.73
CA GLN A 81 -8.16 -5.74 3.74
C GLN A 81 -7.13 -4.76 3.14
N PHE A 82 -7.56 -3.54 2.86
CA PHE A 82 -6.67 -2.53 2.31
C PHE A 82 -5.54 -2.24 3.32
N LEU A 83 -5.88 -2.08 4.60
CA LEU A 83 -4.87 -1.83 5.62
C LEU A 83 -3.89 -2.99 5.74
N PHE A 84 -4.38 -4.21 5.64
CA PHE A 84 -3.53 -5.39 5.65
C PHE A 84 -2.54 -5.35 4.48
N LEU A 85 -3.03 -5.01 3.28
CA LEU A 85 -2.17 -4.93 2.10
C LEU A 85 -1.15 -3.79 2.20
N ILE A 86 -1.50 -2.72 2.88
CA ILE A 86 -0.57 -1.63 3.12
C ILE A 86 0.56 -2.09 4.02
N ILE A 87 0.26 -2.82 5.07
CA ILE A 87 1.31 -3.34 5.95
C ILE A 87 2.24 -4.25 5.15
N GLN A 88 1.69 -5.13 4.32
CA GLN A 88 2.51 -6.00 3.49
C GLN A 88 3.36 -5.20 2.50
N THR A 89 2.82 -4.11 1.96
CA THR A 89 3.56 -3.27 1.05
C THR A 89 4.72 -2.55 1.75
N LEU A 90 4.49 -2.09 2.99
CA LEU A 90 5.56 -1.46 3.75
C LEU A 90 6.69 -2.44 4.04
N ILE A 91 6.35 -3.68 4.35
CA ILE A 91 7.35 -4.73 4.54
C ILE A 91 8.13 -4.92 3.24
N ARG A 92 7.44 -4.95 2.11
CA ARG A 92 8.09 -5.07 0.81
C ARG A 92 9.05 -3.90 0.57
N ARG A 93 8.66 -2.69 0.95
CA ARG A 93 9.52 -1.51 0.79
C ARG A 93 10.77 -1.59 1.67
N ILE A 94 10.66 -2.21 2.83
CA ILE A 94 11.82 -2.45 3.69
C ILE A 94 12.74 -3.46 3.02
N ASP A 95 12.16 -4.54 2.47
CA ASP A 95 12.95 -5.54 1.79
C ASP A 95 13.63 -4.98 0.53
N GLN A 96 13.02 -4.02 -0.12
CA GLN A 96 13.60 -3.37 -1.28
C GLN A 96 14.67 -2.35 -0.89
N GLY A 97 14.82 -2.05 0.38
CA GLY A 97 15.76 -1.03 0.82
C GLY A 97 15.25 0.40 0.64
N VAL A 98 13.97 0.55 0.30
CA VAL A 98 13.38 1.87 0.12
C VAL A 98 13.07 2.52 1.46
N ILE A 99 12.65 1.71 2.44
CA ILE A 99 12.44 2.16 3.80
C ILE A 99 13.54 1.55 4.66
N THR A 100 14.19 2.39 5.46
CA THR A 100 15.21 1.89 6.39
C THR A 100 14.86 2.41 7.77
N ILE A 101 15.18 1.62 8.79
CA ILE A 101 14.98 2.02 10.17
C ILE A 101 16.31 2.44 10.71
N LYS A 102 16.39 3.67 11.18
CA LYS A 102 17.65 4.22 11.64
C LYS A 102 18.19 3.40 12.80
N GLY A 103 19.45 2.97 12.68
CA GLY A 103 20.07 2.20 13.73
C GLY A 103 19.85 0.70 13.65
N ASP A 104 18.95 0.24 12.79
CA ASP A 104 18.69 -1.18 12.64
C ASP A 104 19.17 -1.68 11.30
N LYS A 105 19.34 -2.99 11.19
CA LYS A 105 19.64 -3.59 9.91
C LYS A 105 18.38 -3.63 9.08
N ASN A 106 18.52 -3.43 7.78
CA ASN A 106 17.37 -3.55 6.91
C ASN A 106 17.02 -4.99 6.72
N ALA A 107 15.75 -5.24 6.57
CA ALA A 107 15.28 -6.59 6.30
C ALA A 107 15.88 -7.15 5.03
N GLY A 108 16.08 -6.29 4.03
CA GLY A 108 16.68 -6.74 2.79
C GLY A 108 18.08 -7.28 2.98
N THR A 109 18.80 -6.77 3.96
CA THR A 109 20.13 -7.28 4.20
C THR A 109 20.12 -8.51 5.05
N GLN A 110 18.99 -8.77 5.73
CA GLN A 110 18.93 -9.93 6.50
C GLN A 110 18.24 -11.00 5.84
N SER A 111 17.65 -10.77 4.74
CA SER A 111 16.82 -11.76 4.12
C SER A 111 17.65 -12.94 3.74
N ASP A 112 18.92 -12.85 3.89
CA ASP A 112 19.66 -13.95 3.61
C ASP A 112 19.53 -14.99 4.64
N GLY A 113 18.49 -15.05 5.16
CA GLY A 113 18.21 -16.19 5.82
C GLY A 113 18.42 -16.26 7.15
N GLU A 114 18.62 -15.25 7.72
CA GLU A 114 18.64 -15.37 9.01
C GLU A 114 17.44 -15.56 9.50
N ALA A 115 16.58 -15.51 8.79
CA ALA A 115 15.25 -15.62 9.26
C ALA A 115 15.04 -16.56 10.27
#